data_be611b6ee7278d482950653e08d077a8
#
_entry.id   be611b6ee7278d482950653e08d077a8
#
_cell.length_a   1.000
_cell.length_b   1.000
_cell.length_c   1.000
_cell.angle_alpha   90.00
_cell.angle_beta   90.00
_cell.angle_gamma   90.00
#
_symmetry.space_group_name_H-M   'P 1'
#
loop_
_entity.id
_entity.type
_entity.pdbx_description
1 polymer ?
#
loop_
_entity_poly.entity_id
_entity_poly.type
_entity_poly.pdbx_seq_one_letter_code
_entity_poly.pdbx_strand_id
1 'polypeptide(L)'
;MGPENTLILIDGVPVTSRNSVRYSWRGERDTRGDTNWVPPEQVERIEVIRGPAAARYGSGAAGGVVNIITKRPTNDWHGSLSLYTNQPESSEEGATRRANFSLSGPLAGDALTTRLYGNLNKTDADSWDINSPVGTKNAAGHEGVRNKDINGVISWKLNPQQILDFEAGYSRQGNIYAGDTQNSSSSAVTESLAKSGKETNRLYRQNYGITHNGIWDWGQSRFGIYYEKTNNTRMNEGLSGGGEGRILAGEKFTTNRLSSWRTSGELNIPLNVMVDQTLTVGAEWNRDKLDDPSSTSLTVNDRDISGISGSAADRSSKNHSQISALYIEDNIEPVPGTNIIP
;
A
#
# COMPACT_ATOMS: atom_id res chain seq x y z
N MET A 1 18.28 6.27 0.30
CA MET A 1 17.01 6.92 0.68
C MET A 1 16.04 5.83 1.06
N GLY A 2 15.28 5.97 2.13
CA GLY A 2 14.35 4.95 2.61
C GLY A 2 13.08 4.83 1.75
N PRO A 3 12.29 3.78 1.95
CA PRO A 3 11.05 3.55 1.19
C PRO A 3 10.04 4.69 1.35
N GLU A 4 10.12 5.49 2.41
CA GLU A 4 9.28 6.65 2.67
C GLU A 4 9.43 7.78 1.64
N ASN A 5 10.55 7.80 0.90
CA ASN A 5 10.83 8.82 -0.11
C ASN A 5 10.46 8.37 -1.53
N THR A 6 9.98 7.15 -1.70
CA THR A 6 9.53 6.62 -2.99
C THR A 6 8.02 6.52 -2.99
N LEU A 7 7.38 7.19 -3.92
CA LEU A 7 5.93 7.13 -4.08
C LEU A 7 5.54 5.86 -4.84
N ILE A 8 4.63 5.09 -4.28
CA ILE A 8 4.06 3.92 -4.94
C ILE A 8 2.67 4.27 -5.46
N LEU A 9 2.47 4.00 -6.75
CA LEU A 9 1.18 4.14 -7.42
C LEU A 9 0.68 2.76 -7.86
N ILE A 10 -0.62 2.59 -7.87
CA ILE A 10 -1.30 1.49 -8.56
C ILE A 10 -2.20 2.13 -9.60
N ASP A 11 -1.98 1.82 -10.87
CA ASP A 11 -2.69 2.41 -12.03
C ASP A 11 -2.75 3.95 -11.97
N GLY A 12 -1.65 4.56 -11.54
CA GLY A 12 -1.50 6.01 -11.43
C GLY A 12 -2.10 6.62 -10.15
N VAL A 13 -2.69 5.84 -9.25
CA VAL A 13 -3.28 6.29 -7.98
C VAL A 13 -2.33 6.01 -6.83
N PRO A 14 -1.91 7.02 -6.05
CA PRO A 14 -1.05 6.81 -4.89
C PRO A 14 -1.67 5.89 -3.84
N VAL A 15 -0.87 4.95 -3.36
CA VAL A 15 -1.20 4.11 -2.22
C VAL A 15 -0.88 4.86 -0.94
N THR A 16 -1.86 4.97 -0.05
CA THR A 16 -1.72 5.74 1.20
C THR A 16 -1.60 4.88 2.44
N SER A 17 -1.69 3.55 2.31
CA SER A 17 -1.69 2.59 3.43
C SER A 17 -0.51 2.75 4.38
N ARG A 18 0.68 3.10 3.86
CA ARG A 18 1.86 3.38 4.67
C ARG A 18 1.70 4.56 5.64
N ASN A 19 0.76 5.47 5.37
CA ASN A 19 0.48 6.60 6.23
C ASN A 19 -0.42 6.23 7.43
N SER A 20 -0.89 4.98 7.50
CA SER A 20 -1.66 4.46 8.63
C SER A 20 -0.81 4.13 9.85
N VAL A 21 0.49 4.26 9.77
CA VAL A 21 1.43 4.14 10.88
C VAL A 21 2.10 5.48 11.15
N ARG A 22 2.40 5.75 12.42
CA ARG A 22 3.18 6.93 12.76
C ARG A 22 4.68 6.61 12.71
N TYR A 23 5.47 7.67 12.64
CA TYR A 23 6.91 7.55 12.76
C TYR A 23 7.32 7.13 14.17
N SER A 24 8.37 6.32 14.28
CA SER A 24 9.05 6.07 15.52
C SER A 24 9.69 7.35 16.06
N TRP A 25 10.12 7.32 17.32
CA TRP A 25 10.85 8.44 17.91
C TRP A 25 12.18 8.75 17.18
N ARG A 26 12.72 7.80 16.41
CA ARG A 26 13.89 7.98 15.55
C ARG A 26 13.54 8.44 14.14
N GLY A 27 12.27 8.67 13.85
CA GLY A 27 11.79 9.05 12.51
C GLY A 27 11.61 7.87 11.55
N GLU A 28 11.90 6.66 11.97
CA GLU A 28 11.67 5.47 11.15
C GLU A 28 10.18 5.16 11.08
N ARG A 29 9.73 4.75 9.91
CA ARG A 29 8.36 4.29 9.69
C ARG A 29 8.40 2.78 9.50
N ASP A 30 7.80 2.05 10.42
CA ASP A 30 7.61 0.62 10.27
C ASP A 30 6.41 0.36 9.37
N THR A 31 6.67 0.22 8.09
CA THR A 31 5.67 -0.14 7.10
C THR A 31 6.10 -1.42 6.40
N ARG A 32 5.17 -2.31 6.24
CA ARG A 32 5.30 -3.39 5.26
C ARG A 32 4.94 -2.83 3.91
N GLY A 33 5.89 -2.73 3.05
CA GLY A 33 5.86 -2.07 1.75
C GLY A 33 4.51 -2.04 1.03
N ASP A 34 4.17 -0.88 0.55
CA ASP A 34 2.96 -0.63 -0.26
C ASP A 34 2.98 -1.37 -1.62
N THR A 35 4.05 -2.11 -1.92
CA THR A 35 4.21 -2.90 -3.15
C THR A 35 3.48 -4.24 -3.12
N ASN A 36 3.02 -4.69 -1.96
CA ASN A 36 2.44 -6.03 -1.78
C ASN A 36 0.92 -6.09 -2.03
N TRP A 37 0.31 -5.01 -2.50
CA TRP A 37 -1.14 -4.96 -2.72
C TRP A 37 -1.59 -5.58 -4.03
N VAL A 38 -0.69 -5.71 -5.02
CA VAL A 38 -0.98 -6.33 -6.31
C VAL A 38 -0.22 -7.64 -6.42
N PRO A 39 -0.92 -8.77 -6.57
CA PRO A 39 -0.27 -10.06 -6.84
C PRO A 39 0.57 -9.96 -8.12
N PRO A 40 1.78 -10.55 -8.17
CA PRO A 40 2.66 -10.47 -9.34
C PRO A 40 1.99 -10.93 -10.64
N GLU A 41 1.12 -11.90 -10.57
CA GLU A 41 0.39 -12.45 -11.71
C GLU A 41 -0.59 -11.44 -12.33
N GLN A 42 -0.95 -10.39 -11.60
CA GLN A 42 -1.86 -9.33 -12.03
C GLN A 42 -1.15 -8.07 -12.53
N VAL A 43 0.17 -8.04 -12.40
CA VAL A 43 0.98 -6.93 -12.89
C VAL A 43 1.18 -7.08 -14.41
N GLU A 44 0.84 -6.03 -15.16
CA GLU A 44 1.16 -5.94 -16.59
C GLU A 44 2.59 -5.43 -16.78
N ARG A 45 2.91 -4.34 -16.10
CA ARG A 45 4.25 -3.74 -16.11
C ARG A 45 4.47 -2.84 -14.90
N ILE A 46 5.71 -2.51 -14.65
CA ILE A 46 6.11 -1.57 -13.61
C ILE A 46 6.86 -0.41 -14.30
N GLU A 47 6.40 0.80 -14.06
CA GLU A 47 7.01 2.03 -14.55
C GLU A 47 7.78 2.68 -13.40
N VAL A 48 9.05 3.02 -13.64
CA VAL A 48 9.91 3.63 -12.61
C VAL A 48 10.42 4.97 -13.11
N ILE A 49 10.06 6.03 -12.40
CA ILE A 49 10.62 7.37 -12.58
C ILE A 49 11.71 7.56 -11.51
N ARG A 50 12.95 7.65 -11.95
CA ARG A 50 14.11 7.80 -11.08
C ARG A 50 14.38 9.28 -10.80
N GLY A 51 14.79 9.56 -9.56
CA GLY A 51 15.13 10.91 -9.13
C GLY A 51 13.92 11.70 -8.64
N PRO A 52 14.12 12.96 -8.29
CA PRO A 52 13.09 13.80 -7.72
C PRO A 52 11.92 14.02 -8.70
N ALA A 53 10.73 13.61 -8.31
CA ALA A 53 9.50 13.81 -9.07
C ALA A 53 8.45 14.59 -8.23
N ALA A 54 8.92 15.30 -7.21
CA ALA A 54 8.06 16.00 -6.27
C ALA A 54 7.25 17.14 -6.91
N ALA A 55 7.75 17.73 -7.98
CA ALA A 55 7.05 18.79 -8.70
C ALA A 55 5.71 18.28 -9.29
N ARG A 56 5.68 17.05 -9.79
CA ARG A 56 4.48 16.46 -10.38
C ARG A 56 3.68 15.60 -9.39
N TYR A 57 4.37 14.87 -8.50
CA TYR A 57 3.76 13.84 -7.65
C TYR A 57 3.73 14.19 -6.16
N GLY A 58 4.24 15.36 -5.78
CA GLY A 58 4.26 15.83 -4.40
C GLY A 58 5.44 15.31 -3.57
N SER A 59 5.46 15.67 -2.29
CA SER A 59 6.59 15.44 -1.37
C SER A 59 6.98 13.97 -1.17
N GLY A 60 6.06 13.04 -1.35
CA GLY A 60 6.33 11.61 -1.24
C GLY A 60 7.21 11.03 -2.36
N ALA A 61 7.45 11.81 -3.43
CA ALA A 61 8.18 11.39 -4.62
C ALA A 61 9.63 11.94 -4.68
N ALA A 62 10.21 12.34 -3.55
CA ALA A 62 11.56 12.89 -3.50
C ALA A 62 12.65 11.90 -3.99
N GLY A 63 12.45 10.61 -3.80
CA GLY A 63 13.34 9.54 -4.25
C GLY A 63 12.94 8.92 -5.59
N GLY A 64 11.77 9.29 -6.12
CA GLY A 64 11.21 8.74 -7.34
C GLY A 64 9.80 8.19 -7.19
N VAL A 65 9.28 7.64 -8.28
CA VAL A 65 7.93 7.05 -8.35
C VAL A 65 8.02 5.64 -8.94
N VAL A 66 7.28 4.72 -8.34
CA VAL A 66 7.05 3.37 -8.88
C VAL A 66 5.56 3.24 -9.14
N ASN A 67 5.17 3.08 -10.41
CA ASN A 67 3.78 2.88 -10.80
C ASN A 67 3.58 1.43 -11.24
N ILE A 68 2.74 0.71 -10.50
CA ILE A 68 2.38 -0.67 -10.79
C ILE A 68 1.14 -0.64 -11.67
N ILE A 69 1.29 -1.05 -12.92
CA ILE A 69 0.17 -1.11 -13.87
C ILE A 69 -0.43 -2.50 -13.84
N THR A 70 -1.70 -2.60 -13.56
CA THR A 70 -2.44 -3.86 -13.52
C THR A 70 -2.96 -4.24 -14.90
N LYS A 71 -3.16 -5.54 -15.11
CA LYS A 71 -3.76 -6.07 -16.34
C LYS A 71 -5.19 -5.53 -16.50
N ARG A 72 -5.53 -5.15 -17.71
CA ARG A 72 -6.85 -4.58 -18.05
C ARG A 72 -7.89 -5.68 -18.32
N PRO A 73 -9.20 -5.36 -18.18
CA PRO A 73 -10.27 -6.21 -18.69
C PRO A 73 -10.09 -6.53 -20.17
N THR A 74 -10.55 -7.72 -20.56
CA THR A 74 -10.41 -8.25 -21.94
C THR A 74 -11.78 -8.33 -22.63
N ASN A 75 -11.77 -8.34 -23.97
CA ASN A 75 -12.99 -8.48 -24.77
C ASN A 75 -13.46 -9.93 -24.93
N ASP A 76 -12.57 -10.88 -24.61
CA ASP A 76 -12.88 -12.30 -24.58
C ASP A 76 -12.73 -12.84 -23.16
N TRP A 77 -13.47 -13.89 -22.84
CA TRP A 77 -13.38 -14.52 -21.52
C TRP A 77 -12.05 -15.25 -21.36
N HIS A 78 -11.31 -14.83 -20.35
CA HIS A 78 -10.07 -15.46 -19.89
C HIS A 78 -10.14 -15.68 -18.39
N GLY A 79 -9.64 -16.82 -17.96
CA GLY A 79 -9.55 -17.15 -16.55
C GLY A 79 -8.26 -17.90 -16.24
N SER A 80 -7.79 -17.76 -15.03
CA SER A 80 -6.65 -18.52 -14.51
C SER A 80 -6.87 -18.92 -13.07
N LEU A 81 -6.40 -20.11 -12.73
CA LEU A 81 -6.29 -20.58 -11.34
C LEU A 81 -4.88 -21.13 -11.18
N SER A 82 -4.16 -20.58 -10.21
CA SER A 82 -2.81 -21.02 -9.86
C SER A 82 -2.78 -21.50 -8.42
N LEU A 83 -2.28 -22.71 -8.23
CA LEU A 83 -2.03 -23.28 -6.90
C LEU A 83 -0.53 -23.44 -6.74
N TYR A 84 -0.01 -22.96 -5.63
CA TYR A 84 1.40 -23.04 -5.33
C TYR A 84 1.60 -23.55 -3.91
N THR A 85 2.54 -24.45 -3.74
CA THR A 85 3.00 -24.88 -2.42
C THR A 85 4.52 -24.96 -2.40
N ASN A 86 5.10 -24.49 -1.31
CA ASN A 86 6.49 -24.75 -0.97
C ASN A 86 6.52 -25.47 0.38
N GLN A 87 7.08 -26.68 0.37
CA GLN A 87 7.27 -27.50 1.57
C GLN A 87 8.76 -27.55 1.81
N PRO A 88 9.28 -26.81 2.81
CA PRO A 88 10.69 -26.90 3.15
C PRO A 88 11.12 -28.31 3.55
N GLU A 89 12.38 -28.63 3.32
CA GLU A 89 12.96 -29.91 3.72
C GLU A 89 13.05 -30.03 5.25
N SER A 90 13.38 -28.92 5.91
CA SER A 90 13.36 -28.82 7.36
C SER A 90 11.94 -28.62 7.88
N SER A 91 11.53 -29.43 8.85
CA SER A 91 10.24 -29.25 9.55
C SER A 91 10.18 -28.00 10.43
N GLU A 92 11.32 -27.36 10.68
CA GLU A 92 11.42 -26.12 11.44
C GLU A 92 11.13 -24.87 10.61
N GLU A 93 11.20 -25.01 9.28
CA GLU A 93 10.90 -23.92 8.36
C GLU A 93 9.41 -23.89 7.97
N GLY A 94 8.87 -22.70 7.83
CA GLY A 94 7.46 -22.50 7.52
C GLY A 94 7.08 -22.84 6.08
N ALA A 95 6.10 -23.70 5.90
CA ALA A 95 5.55 -24.05 4.60
C ALA A 95 4.67 -22.94 4.02
N THR A 96 4.71 -22.76 2.71
CA THR A 96 3.86 -21.79 2.00
C THR A 96 2.79 -22.50 1.17
N ARG A 97 1.57 -22.00 1.22
CA ARG A 97 0.45 -22.40 0.37
C ARG A 97 -0.21 -21.16 -0.19
N ARG A 98 -0.38 -21.13 -1.51
CA ARG A 98 -0.98 -19.98 -2.20
C ARG A 98 -1.97 -20.45 -3.27
N ALA A 99 -3.09 -19.75 -3.38
CA ALA A 99 -4.05 -19.90 -4.43
C ALA A 99 -4.37 -18.52 -5.03
N ASN A 100 -4.23 -18.38 -6.33
CA ASN A 100 -4.59 -17.17 -7.07
C ASN A 100 -5.63 -17.52 -8.11
N PHE A 101 -6.59 -16.65 -8.31
CA PHE A 101 -7.52 -16.73 -9.42
C PHE A 101 -7.65 -15.40 -10.14
N SER A 102 -7.97 -15.45 -11.41
CA SER A 102 -8.41 -14.29 -12.18
C SER A 102 -9.46 -14.69 -13.20
N LEU A 103 -10.38 -13.77 -13.44
CA LEU A 103 -11.41 -13.88 -14.46
C LEU A 103 -11.55 -12.53 -15.15
N SER A 104 -11.56 -12.52 -16.47
CA SER A 104 -11.72 -11.30 -17.26
C SER A 104 -12.55 -11.60 -18.50
N GLY A 105 -13.41 -10.68 -18.89
CA GLY A 105 -14.23 -10.83 -20.08
C GLY A 105 -15.35 -9.80 -20.19
N PRO A 106 -16.15 -9.91 -21.27
CA PRO A 106 -17.25 -9.00 -21.54
C PRO A 106 -18.48 -9.33 -20.68
N LEU A 107 -19.06 -8.30 -20.04
CA LEU A 107 -20.36 -8.40 -19.36
C LEU A 107 -21.51 -8.08 -20.32
N ALA A 108 -21.31 -7.14 -21.24
CA ALA A 108 -22.29 -6.74 -22.25
C ALA A 108 -21.54 -6.31 -23.52
N GLY A 109 -21.21 -7.29 -24.35
CA GLY A 109 -20.41 -7.07 -25.56
C GLY A 109 -19.11 -6.32 -25.25
N ASP A 110 -18.60 -5.58 -26.22
CA ASP A 110 -17.37 -4.77 -26.05
C ASP A 110 -17.57 -3.50 -25.23
N ALA A 111 -18.82 -3.14 -24.93
CA ALA A 111 -19.13 -1.91 -24.22
C ALA A 111 -18.84 -2.02 -22.71
N LEU A 112 -19.04 -3.20 -22.13
CA LEU A 112 -18.89 -3.41 -20.71
C LEU A 112 -18.04 -4.67 -20.47
N THR A 113 -16.84 -4.46 -19.96
CA THR A 113 -15.88 -5.53 -19.66
C THR A 113 -15.52 -5.52 -18.18
N THR A 114 -15.09 -6.67 -17.67
CA THR A 114 -14.73 -6.81 -16.26
C THR A 114 -13.44 -7.60 -16.09
N ARG A 115 -12.75 -7.34 -14.99
CA ARG A 115 -11.67 -8.15 -14.47
C ARG A 115 -11.85 -8.32 -12.97
N LEU A 116 -11.85 -9.55 -12.52
CA LEU A 116 -11.90 -9.94 -11.12
C LEU A 116 -10.69 -10.82 -10.82
N TYR A 117 -9.97 -10.55 -9.74
CA TYR A 117 -8.88 -11.41 -9.29
C TYR A 117 -8.79 -11.44 -7.77
N GLY A 118 -8.22 -12.50 -7.27
CA GLY A 118 -8.02 -12.68 -5.84
C GLY A 118 -6.84 -13.57 -5.54
N ASN A 119 -6.38 -13.48 -4.31
CA ASN A 119 -5.25 -14.24 -3.80
C ASN A 119 -5.50 -14.67 -2.35
N LEU A 120 -5.15 -15.91 -2.06
CA LEU A 120 -5.05 -16.46 -0.71
C LEU A 120 -3.64 -16.96 -0.54
N ASN A 121 -2.91 -16.41 0.42
CA ASN A 121 -1.54 -16.81 0.73
C ASN A 121 -1.38 -17.05 2.23
N LYS A 122 -0.89 -18.22 2.57
CA LYS A 122 -0.48 -18.55 3.94
C LYS A 122 0.93 -19.13 3.89
N THR A 123 1.84 -18.50 4.64
CA THR A 123 3.14 -19.04 5.01
C THR A 123 3.12 -19.25 6.51
N ASP A 124 3.44 -20.45 6.96
CA ASP A 124 3.59 -20.71 8.38
C ASP A 124 4.88 -20.03 8.87
N ALA A 125 4.92 -19.59 10.13
CA ALA A 125 6.14 -19.06 10.71
C ALA A 125 7.14 -20.21 10.89
N ASP A 126 8.43 -19.89 10.85
CA ASP A 126 9.46 -20.81 11.27
C ASP A 126 9.30 -21.16 12.76
N SER A 127 9.86 -22.29 13.19
CA SER A 127 9.91 -22.65 14.60
C SER A 127 10.60 -21.53 15.40
N TRP A 128 10.03 -21.21 16.57
CA TRP A 128 10.51 -20.09 17.40
C TRP A 128 11.97 -20.26 17.87
N ASP A 129 12.47 -21.48 17.85
CA ASP A 129 13.79 -21.89 18.30
C ASP A 129 14.68 -22.42 17.15
N ILE A 130 14.31 -22.17 15.90
CA ILE A 130 15.04 -22.61 14.70
C ILE A 130 16.52 -22.19 14.71
N ASN A 131 16.81 -21.04 15.30
CA ASN A 131 18.17 -20.58 15.49
C ASN A 131 18.59 -20.79 16.94
N SER A 132 19.77 -21.39 17.15
CA SER A 132 20.33 -21.57 18.47
C SER A 132 20.49 -20.22 19.19
N PRO A 133 20.25 -20.16 20.51
CA PRO A 133 20.41 -18.92 21.26
C PRO A 133 21.84 -18.37 21.16
N VAL A 134 21.93 -17.07 20.95
CA VAL A 134 23.19 -16.33 21.03
C VAL A 134 23.19 -15.55 22.34
N GLY A 135 23.92 -16.06 23.30
CA GLY A 135 23.88 -15.55 24.69
C GLY A 135 22.53 -15.86 25.34
N THR A 136 21.73 -14.82 25.64
CA THR A 136 20.42 -14.96 26.27
C THR A 136 19.25 -14.73 25.26
N LYS A 137 19.56 -14.57 23.99
CA LYS A 137 18.55 -14.26 22.93
C LYS A 137 18.63 -15.27 21.81
N ASN A 138 17.48 -15.71 21.33
CA ASN A 138 17.37 -16.45 20.09
C ASN A 138 17.27 -15.47 18.92
N ALA A 139 17.94 -15.77 17.83
CA ALA A 139 17.66 -15.10 16.57
C ALA A 139 16.31 -15.62 16.02
N ALA A 140 15.46 -14.74 15.58
CA ALA A 140 14.19 -15.12 14.97
C ALA A 140 14.41 -15.83 13.63
N GLY A 141 13.53 -16.78 13.31
CA GLY A 141 13.32 -17.27 11.95
C GLY A 141 12.44 -16.29 11.13
N HIS A 142 11.96 -16.76 9.99
CA HIS A 142 11.04 -15.98 9.17
C HIS A 142 9.65 -15.93 9.82
N GLU A 143 9.06 -14.75 9.86
CA GLU A 143 7.67 -14.60 10.26
C GLU A 143 6.75 -15.30 9.26
N GLY A 144 5.65 -15.84 9.76
CA GLY A 144 4.59 -16.34 8.94
C GLY A 144 3.78 -15.19 8.31
N VAL A 145 3.07 -15.52 7.25
CA VAL A 145 2.25 -14.57 6.48
C VAL A 145 0.86 -15.13 6.30
N ARG A 146 -0.15 -14.29 6.42
CA ARG A 146 -1.54 -14.65 6.14
C ARG A 146 -2.20 -13.51 5.37
N ASN A 147 -2.20 -13.62 4.04
CA ASN A 147 -2.73 -12.61 3.14
C ASN A 147 -3.95 -13.13 2.39
N LYS A 148 -4.89 -12.25 2.16
CA LYS A 148 -6.01 -12.48 1.25
C LYS A 148 -6.43 -11.16 0.62
N ASP A 149 -6.78 -11.20 -0.64
CA ASP A 149 -7.29 -10.06 -1.37
C ASP A 149 -8.31 -10.47 -2.43
N ILE A 150 -9.15 -9.53 -2.77
CA ILE A 150 -10.07 -9.60 -3.90
C ILE A 150 -10.20 -8.19 -4.49
N ASN A 151 -10.07 -8.10 -5.81
CA ASN A 151 -10.11 -6.84 -6.53
C ASN A 151 -10.92 -7.02 -7.82
N GLY A 152 -11.67 -6.00 -8.17
CA GLY A 152 -12.47 -5.99 -9.38
C GLY A 152 -12.43 -4.63 -10.06
N VAL A 153 -12.48 -4.67 -11.39
CA VAL A 153 -12.64 -3.52 -12.27
C VAL A 153 -13.78 -3.80 -13.24
N ILE A 154 -14.65 -2.85 -13.42
CA ILE A 154 -15.62 -2.81 -14.51
C ILE A 154 -15.26 -1.62 -15.39
N SER A 155 -15.02 -1.87 -16.67
CA SER A 155 -14.70 -0.85 -17.67
C SER A 155 -15.88 -0.68 -18.61
N TRP A 156 -16.42 0.52 -18.64
CA TRP A 156 -17.55 0.89 -19.48
C TRP A 156 -17.13 1.87 -20.58
N LYS A 157 -17.14 1.41 -21.83
CA LYS A 157 -16.97 2.26 -23.01
C LYS A 157 -18.27 2.98 -23.26
N LEU A 158 -18.34 4.25 -22.88
CA LEU A 158 -19.50 5.11 -23.17
C LEU A 158 -19.65 5.35 -24.68
N ASN A 159 -18.52 5.48 -25.34
CA ASN A 159 -18.33 5.54 -26.78
C ASN A 159 -16.86 5.21 -27.12
N PRO A 160 -16.45 5.16 -28.40
CA PRO A 160 -15.05 4.83 -28.75
C PRO A 160 -14.00 5.76 -28.14
N GLN A 161 -14.35 6.97 -27.75
CA GLN A 161 -13.44 7.98 -27.22
C GLN A 161 -13.51 8.12 -25.71
N GLN A 162 -14.50 7.53 -25.03
CA GLN A 162 -14.69 7.72 -23.60
C GLN A 162 -14.88 6.41 -22.86
N ILE A 163 -14.10 6.22 -21.82
CA ILE A 163 -14.15 5.04 -20.96
C ILE A 163 -14.33 5.49 -19.50
N LEU A 164 -15.23 4.82 -18.82
CA LEU A 164 -15.47 4.97 -17.38
C LEU A 164 -15.11 3.67 -16.68
N ASP A 165 -14.11 3.72 -15.81
CA ASP A 165 -13.66 2.59 -15.00
C ASP A 165 -14.20 2.71 -13.58
N PHE A 166 -14.77 1.62 -13.08
CA PHE A 166 -15.17 1.44 -11.69
C PHE A 166 -14.29 0.36 -11.06
N GLU A 167 -13.63 0.67 -9.97
CA GLU A 167 -12.77 -0.27 -9.27
C GLU A 167 -13.15 -0.41 -7.80
N ALA A 168 -13.04 -1.60 -7.28
CA ALA A 168 -13.21 -1.90 -5.86
C ALA A 168 -12.25 -3.02 -5.45
N GLY A 169 -11.66 -2.88 -4.27
CA GLY A 169 -10.74 -3.86 -3.73
C GLY A 169 -10.83 -3.99 -2.22
N TYR A 170 -10.53 -5.20 -1.77
CA TYR A 170 -10.32 -5.51 -0.36
C TYR A 170 -9.09 -6.37 -0.23
N SER A 171 -8.21 -5.98 0.68
CA SER A 171 -6.97 -6.72 0.96
C SER A 171 -6.74 -6.81 2.45
N ARG A 172 -6.19 -7.94 2.89
CA ARG A 172 -5.74 -8.17 4.24
C ARG A 172 -4.37 -8.79 4.22
N GLN A 173 -3.44 -8.18 4.94
CA GLN A 173 -2.10 -8.72 5.19
C GLN A 173 -1.93 -8.93 6.68
N GLY A 174 -1.36 -10.05 7.07
CA GLY A 174 -1.11 -10.39 8.46
C GLY A 174 0.22 -11.10 8.61
N ASN A 175 0.86 -10.88 9.75
CA ASN A 175 2.08 -11.56 10.14
C ASN A 175 1.86 -12.46 11.32
N ILE A 176 2.46 -13.62 11.23
CA ILE A 176 2.47 -14.63 12.29
C ILE A 176 3.82 -14.56 12.96
N TYR A 177 3.80 -14.38 14.27
CA TYR A 177 5.00 -14.23 15.08
C TYR A 177 5.93 -15.46 15.01
N ALA A 178 7.22 -15.22 14.79
CA ALA A 178 8.24 -16.25 14.64
C ALA A 178 9.19 -16.37 15.85
N GLY A 179 8.90 -15.70 16.95
CA GLY A 179 9.71 -15.82 18.17
C GLY A 179 10.84 -14.81 18.31
N ASP A 180 10.73 -13.61 17.71
CA ASP A 180 11.71 -12.55 17.91
C ASP A 180 11.74 -12.09 19.38
N THR A 181 12.80 -12.49 20.10
CA THR A 181 12.97 -12.15 21.52
C THR A 181 13.33 -10.68 21.75
N GLN A 182 13.70 -9.94 20.71
CA GLN A 182 13.95 -8.50 20.84
C GLN A 182 12.66 -7.71 21.04
N ASN A 183 11.57 -8.25 20.54
CA ASN A 183 10.23 -7.64 20.60
C ASN A 183 9.32 -8.26 21.67
N SER A 184 9.84 -9.15 22.51
CA SER A 184 9.07 -9.75 23.60
C SER A 184 9.62 -9.40 24.98
N SER A 185 8.77 -9.43 26.00
CA SER A 185 9.13 -9.10 27.37
C SER A 185 9.84 -10.27 28.09
N SER A 186 9.63 -11.49 27.64
CA SER A 186 10.23 -12.69 28.21
C SER A 186 10.22 -13.87 27.25
N SER A 187 11.10 -14.83 27.47
CA SER A 187 11.16 -16.07 26.68
C SER A 187 9.86 -16.87 26.78
N ALA A 188 9.21 -16.88 27.94
CA ALA A 188 7.93 -17.59 28.13
C ALA A 188 6.79 -16.97 27.29
N VAL A 189 6.73 -15.64 27.18
CA VAL A 189 5.77 -14.95 26.31
C VAL A 189 6.09 -15.22 24.86
N THR A 190 7.36 -15.17 24.46
CA THR A 190 7.82 -15.49 23.12
C THR A 190 7.37 -16.88 22.69
N GLU A 191 7.67 -17.89 23.50
CA GLU A 191 7.31 -19.28 23.23
C GLU A 191 5.80 -19.47 23.13
N SER A 192 5.05 -18.92 24.07
CA SER A 192 3.58 -19.03 24.08
C SER A 192 2.93 -18.41 22.85
N LEU A 193 3.38 -17.22 22.42
CA LEU A 193 2.87 -16.54 21.24
C LEU A 193 3.24 -17.27 19.95
N ALA A 194 4.48 -17.76 19.84
CA ALA A 194 4.93 -18.51 18.68
C ALA A 194 4.15 -19.83 18.53
N LYS A 195 4.02 -20.60 19.62
CA LYS A 195 3.26 -21.85 19.61
C LYS A 195 1.76 -21.66 19.30
N SER A 196 1.19 -20.54 19.71
CA SER A 196 -0.21 -20.25 19.39
C SER A 196 -0.44 -19.75 17.97
N GLY A 197 0.64 -19.44 17.20
CA GLY A 197 0.55 -18.88 15.85
C GLY A 197 -0.14 -17.52 15.82
N LYS A 198 0.12 -16.67 16.81
CA LYS A 198 -0.50 -15.35 16.93
C LYS A 198 -0.08 -14.42 15.81
N GLU A 199 -1.05 -13.72 15.27
CA GLU A 199 -0.80 -12.59 14.37
C GLU A 199 -0.51 -11.34 15.19
N THR A 200 0.68 -10.80 15.03
CA THR A 200 1.12 -9.59 15.73
C THR A 200 0.79 -8.32 14.96
N ASN A 201 0.57 -8.44 13.67
CA ASN A 201 0.22 -7.32 12.79
C ASN A 201 -0.84 -7.74 11.78
N ARG A 202 -1.85 -6.89 11.58
CA ARG A 202 -2.89 -7.05 10.56
C ARG A 202 -3.16 -5.72 9.89
N LEU A 203 -2.98 -5.67 8.58
CA LEU A 203 -3.24 -4.50 7.77
C LEU A 203 -4.41 -4.81 6.83
N TYR A 204 -5.49 -4.06 6.97
CA TYR A 204 -6.68 -4.14 6.13
C TYR A 204 -6.73 -2.93 5.22
N ARG A 205 -6.97 -3.14 3.96
CA ARG A 205 -7.12 -2.08 2.96
C ARG A 205 -8.39 -2.28 2.17
N GLN A 206 -9.18 -1.23 2.04
CA GLN A 206 -10.31 -1.13 1.13
C GLN A 206 -10.07 0.05 0.21
N ASN A 207 -10.26 -0.15 -1.08
CA ASN A 207 -10.14 0.92 -2.07
C ASN A 207 -11.30 0.89 -3.04
N TYR A 208 -11.71 2.07 -3.45
CA TYR A 208 -12.76 2.31 -4.42
C TYR A 208 -12.33 3.44 -5.33
N GLY A 209 -12.66 3.35 -6.61
CA GLY A 209 -12.30 4.38 -7.56
C GLY A 209 -13.28 4.46 -8.72
N ILE A 210 -13.42 5.66 -9.26
CA ILE A 210 -14.10 5.92 -10.52
C ILE A 210 -13.16 6.79 -11.33
N THR A 211 -12.83 6.36 -12.54
CA THR A 211 -11.92 7.08 -13.44
C THR A 211 -12.57 7.23 -14.80
N HIS A 212 -12.63 8.44 -15.30
CA HIS A 212 -13.05 8.75 -16.67
C HIS A 212 -11.81 9.08 -17.51
N ASN A 213 -11.64 8.40 -18.61
CA ASN A 213 -10.63 8.68 -19.64
C ASN A 213 -11.33 9.11 -20.92
N GLY A 214 -10.91 10.23 -21.48
CA GLY A 214 -11.45 10.79 -22.71
C GLY A 214 -10.38 11.09 -23.75
N ILE A 215 -10.69 10.82 -25.02
CA ILE A 215 -9.90 11.21 -26.18
C ILE A 215 -10.74 12.19 -26.97
N TRP A 216 -10.25 13.41 -27.14
CA TRP A 216 -10.94 14.54 -27.73
C TRP A 216 -10.15 15.05 -28.93
N ASP A 217 -10.78 15.84 -29.80
CA ASP A 217 -10.09 16.47 -30.94
C ASP A 217 -8.92 17.38 -30.48
N TRP A 218 -9.02 17.95 -29.28
CA TRP A 218 -8.02 18.84 -28.71
C TRP A 218 -6.97 18.15 -27.83
N GLY A 219 -7.12 16.87 -27.51
CA GLY A 219 -6.21 16.15 -26.64
C GLY A 219 -6.88 15.05 -25.83
N GLN A 220 -6.32 14.77 -24.67
CA GLN A 220 -6.80 13.72 -23.78
C GLN A 220 -7.13 14.26 -22.40
N SER A 221 -8.09 13.64 -21.73
CA SER A 221 -8.45 13.94 -20.35
C SER A 221 -8.50 12.69 -19.48
N ARG A 222 -8.13 12.85 -18.22
CA ARG A 222 -8.32 11.84 -17.20
C ARG A 222 -8.82 12.51 -15.93
N PHE A 223 -9.96 12.05 -15.41
CA PHE A 223 -10.53 12.50 -14.15
C PHE A 223 -10.82 11.31 -13.27
N GLY A 224 -10.53 11.43 -11.98
CA GLY A 224 -10.75 10.35 -11.05
C GLY A 224 -11.17 10.83 -9.66
N ILE A 225 -11.96 9.98 -9.00
CA ILE A 225 -12.35 10.11 -7.60
C ILE A 225 -12.03 8.77 -6.94
N TYR A 226 -11.26 8.80 -5.86
CA TYR A 226 -10.77 7.62 -5.18
C TYR A 226 -11.00 7.74 -3.69
N TYR A 227 -11.31 6.61 -3.08
CA TYR A 227 -11.39 6.46 -1.64
C TYR A 227 -10.59 5.26 -1.20
N GLU A 228 -9.73 5.44 -0.21
CA GLU A 228 -8.98 4.36 0.44
C GLU A 228 -9.21 4.40 1.95
N LYS A 229 -9.42 3.24 2.54
CA LYS A 229 -9.46 3.05 3.99
C LYS A 229 -8.49 1.97 4.38
N THR A 230 -7.61 2.28 5.33
CA THR A 230 -6.64 1.35 5.89
C THR A 230 -6.82 1.25 7.40
N ASN A 231 -6.89 0.03 7.91
CA ASN A 231 -6.84 -0.26 9.33
C ASN A 231 -5.58 -1.06 9.60
N ASN A 232 -4.67 -0.48 10.38
CA ASN A 232 -3.44 -1.13 10.82
C ASN A 232 -3.57 -1.51 12.29
N THR A 233 -3.71 -2.81 12.56
CA THR A 233 -3.86 -3.36 13.91
C THR A 233 -2.57 -4.03 14.32
N ARG A 234 -1.98 -3.56 15.41
CA ARG A 234 -0.71 -4.05 15.93
C ARG A 234 -0.82 -4.42 17.38
N MET A 235 -0.04 -5.43 17.78
CA MET A 235 0.06 -5.86 19.16
C MET A 235 1.05 -4.93 19.89
N ASN A 236 0.61 -4.41 21.02
CA ASN A 236 1.42 -3.63 21.97
C ASN A 236 2.16 -2.42 21.36
N GLU A 237 1.58 -1.75 20.37
CA GLU A 237 2.13 -0.50 19.88
C GLU A 237 2.03 0.59 20.94
N GLY A 238 3.14 1.15 21.32
CA GLY A 238 3.25 2.24 22.29
C GLY A 238 3.67 3.57 21.67
N LEU A 239 3.81 4.60 22.49
CA LEU A 239 4.22 5.95 22.06
C LEU A 239 5.60 6.02 21.42
N SER A 240 6.49 5.10 21.74
CA SER A 240 7.81 5.02 21.12
C SER A 240 7.74 4.62 19.65
N GLY A 241 6.56 4.22 19.22
CA GLY A 241 6.04 4.17 17.84
C GLY A 241 7.03 3.79 16.78
N GLY A 242 7.81 2.85 16.96
CA GLY A 242 8.66 2.36 15.94
C GLY A 242 8.67 0.86 16.06
N GLY A 243 8.60 0.26 14.98
CA GLY A 243 8.64 -1.15 14.93
C GLY A 243 7.38 -1.79 15.54
N GLU A 244 7.35 -3.05 15.50
CA GLU A 244 6.41 -3.87 16.25
C GLU A 244 6.69 -3.64 17.72
N GLY A 245 5.91 -2.82 18.40
CA GLY A 245 6.15 -2.48 19.80
C GLY A 245 6.47 -3.70 20.64
N ARG A 246 7.17 -3.51 21.73
CA ARG A 246 7.58 -4.62 22.62
C ARG A 246 6.36 -5.44 23.04
N ILE A 247 6.38 -6.73 22.75
CA ILE A 247 5.29 -7.64 23.08
C ILE A 247 5.34 -7.92 24.59
N LEU A 248 4.29 -7.50 25.28
CA LEU A 248 4.12 -7.68 26.71
C LEU A 248 3.27 -8.91 27.02
N ALA A 249 3.29 -9.36 28.28
CA ALA A 249 2.49 -10.49 28.73
C ALA A 249 0.97 -10.32 28.53
N GLY A 250 0.47 -9.10 28.48
CA GLY A 250 -0.93 -8.80 28.16
C GLY A 250 -1.09 -8.49 26.67
N GLU A 251 -1.81 -9.32 25.93
CA GLU A 251 -2.09 -9.10 24.52
C GLU A 251 -3.01 -7.87 24.34
N LYS A 252 -2.43 -6.72 24.07
CA LYS A 252 -3.19 -5.52 23.71
C LYS A 252 -3.01 -5.23 22.23
N PHE A 253 -4.10 -5.01 21.53
CA PHE A 253 -4.10 -4.58 20.14
C PHE A 253 -4.52 -3.13 20.05
N THR A 254 -3.77 -2.37 19.26
CA THR A 254 -4.11 -1.00 18.88
C THR A 254 -4.36 -0.96 17.38
N THR A 255 -5.40 -0.24 16.97
CA THR A 255 -5.76 -0.10 15.56
C THR A 255 -5.69 1.35 15.15
N ASN A 256 -4.76 1.67 14.25
CA ASN A 256 -4.71 2.93 13.56
C ASN A 256 -5.59 2.88 12.33
N ARG A 257 -6.39 3.92 12.12
CA ARG A 257 -7.34 4.02 11.01
C ARG A 257 -7.03 5.24 10.17
N LEU A 258 -6.75 4.99 8.90
CA LEU A 258 -6.56 6.04 7.90
C LEU A 258 -7.69 5.97 6.88
N SER A 259 -8.28 7.10 6.56
CA SER A 259 -9.17 7.22 5.41
C SER A 259 -8.70 8.37 4.53
N SER A 260 -8.62 8.12 3.23
CA SER A 260 -8.11 9.05 2.24
C SER A 260 -9.13 9.24 1.13
N TRP A 261 -9.49 10.47 0.86
CA TRP A 261 -10.21 10.86 -0.35
C TRP A 261 -9.26 11.57 -1.29
N ARG A 262 -9.33 11.24 -2.56
CA ARG A 262 -8.55 11.87 -3.60
C ARG A 262 -9.42 12.17 -4.81
N THR A 263 -9.28 13.35 -5.33
CA THR A 263 -9.84 13.74 -6.64
C THR A 263 -8.70 14.30 -7.47
N SER A 264 -8.59 13.86 -8.69
CA SER A 264 -7.57 14.34 -9.63
C SER A 264 -8.14 14.54 -11.01
N GLY A 265 -7.58 15.50 -11.73
CA GLY A 265 -7.88 15.75 -13.14
C GLY A 265 -6.61 16.13 -13.87
N GLU A 266 -6.45 15.60 -15.08
CA GLU A 266 -5.30 15.89 -15.95
C GLU A 266 -5.79 16.04 -17.39
N LEU A 267 -5.25 17.05 -18.07
CA LEU A 267 -5.43 17.29 -19.48
C LEU A 267 -4.08 17.23 -20.18
N ASN A 268 -3.99 16.50 -21.28
CA ASN A 268 -2.82 16.45 -22.14
C ASN A 268 -3.21 17.01 -23.50
N ILE A 269 -2.64 18.14 -23.88
CA ILE A 269 -3.01 18.92 -25.04
C ILE A 269 -1.82 18.97 -25.98
N PRO A 270 -1.83 18.23 -27.11
CA PRO A 270 -0.80 18.37 -28.12
C PRO A 270 -0.96 19.73 -28.82
N LEU A 271 0.15 20.45 -28.93
CA LEU A 271 0.22 21.75 -29.61
C LEU A 271 1.32 21.70 -30.64
N ASN A 272 1.07 22.31 -31.81
CA ASN A 272 2.06 22.52 -32.84
C ASN A 272 2.18 24.01 -33.09
N VAL A 273 2.98 24.67 -32.24
CA VAL A 273 3.24 26.11 -32.35
C VAL A 273 4.76 26.27 -32.45
N MET A 274 5.28 26.43 -33.67
CA MET A 274 6.68 26.49 -34.06
C MET A 274 7.41 25.14 -33.94
N VAL A 275 7.15 24.37 -32.89
CA VAL A 275 7.69 23.05 -32.61
C VAL A 275 6.58 22.17 -32.05
N ASP A 276 6.76 20.85 -32.11
CA ASP A 276 5.84 19.91 -31.49
C ASP A 276 6.01 20.00 -29.97
N GLN A 277 4.90 20.13 -29.26
CA GLN A 277 4.86 20.21 -27.80
C GLN A 277 3.59 19.58 -27.25
N THR A 278 3.66 19.11 -26.02
CA THR A 278 2.50 18.58 -25.29
C THR A 278 2.37 19.32 -23.97
N LEU A 279 1.30 20.08 -23.86
CA LEU A 279 0.95 20.77 -22.62
C LEU A 279 0.16 19.84 -21.73
N THR A 280 0.66 19.59 -20.51
CA THR A 280 -0.03 18.85 -19.46
C THR A 280 -0.48 19.83 -18.39
N VAL A 281 -1.79 19.83 -18.09
CA VAL A 281 -2.38 20.63 -17.00
C VAL A 281 -3.09 19.69 -16.06
N GLY A 282 -2.81 19.79 -14.77
CA GLY A 282 -3.44 18.93 -13.79
C GLY A 282 -3.79 19.64 -12.49
N ALA A 283 -4.78 19.09 -11.84
CA ALA A 283 -5.25 19.49 -10.53
C ALA A 283 -5.49 18.27 -9.64
N GLU A 284 -5.20 18.42 -8.38
CA GLU A 284 -5.36 17.35 -7.41
C GLU A 284 -5.86 17.91 -6.07
N TRP A 285 -6.74 17.16 -5.44
CA TRP A 285 -7.20 17.41 -4.08
C TRP A 285 -7.18 16.11 -3.28
N ASN A 286 -6.52 16.14 -2.13
CA ASN A 286 -6.43 15.02 -1.21
C ASN A 286 -6.90 15.42 0.17
N ARG A 287 -7.60 14.53 0.84
CA ARG A 287 -7.97 14.67 2.25
C ARG A 287 -7.76 13.38 3.00
N ASP A 288 -6.84 13.42 3.96
CA ASP A 288 -6.54 12.31 4.84
C ASP A 288 -7.10 12.56 6.24
N LYS A 289 -7.61 11.50 6.84
CA LYS A 289 -8.02 11.48 8.25
C LYS A 289 -7.37 10.29 8.91
N LEU A 290 -6.53 10.54 9.89
CA LEU A 290 -5.85 9.53 10.70
C LEU A 290 -6.43 9.53 12.11
N ASP A 291 -6.87 8.37 12.58
CA ASP A 291 -7.14 8.09 13.98
C ASP A 291 -6.07 7.11 14.49
N ASP A 292 -5.16 7.63 15.30
CA ASP A 292 -4.03 6.91 15.88
C ASP A 292 -4.14 6.85 17.40
N PRO A 293 -4.87 5.87 17.97
CA PRO A 293 -5.00 5.71 19.41
C PRO A 293 -3.65 5.47 20.11
N SER A 294 -2.65 4.95 19.41
CA SER A 294 -1.32 4.74 19.98
C SER A 294 -0.64 6.05 20.36
N SER A 295 -1.01 7.17 19.73
CA SER A 295 -0.48 8.50 20.06
C SER A 295 -0.93 9.01 21.44
N THR A 296 -1.95 8.41 22.02
CA THR A 296 -2.48 8.73 23.35
C THR A 296 -2.14 7.70 24.42
N SER A 297 -1.30 6.70 24.09
CA SER A 297 -0.84 5.73 25.08
C SER A 297 -0.02 6.38 26.18
N LEU A 298 -0.31 6.06 27.43
CA LEU A 298 0.41 6.57 28.60
C LEU A 298 1.66 5.77 28.95
N THR A 299 1.98 4.76 28.18
CA THR A 299 3.15 3.90 28.41
C THR A 299 4.13 3.99 27.26
N VAL A 300 5.40 4.15 27.59
CA VAL A 300 6.52 4.11 26.66
C VAL A 300 7.56 3.11 27.21
N ASN A 301 7.86 2.08 26.45
CA ASN A 301 8.81 1.03 26.90
C ASN A 301 8.47 0.51 28.31
N ASP A 302 7.18 0.18 28.54
CA ASP A 302 6.66 -0.32 29.82
C ASP A 302 6.72 0.69 30.99
N ARG A 303 7.00 1.95 30.72
CA ARG A 303 6.99 3.01 31.74
C ARG A 303 5.76 3.87 31.60
N ASP A 304 5.10 4.11 32.70
CA ASP A 304 4.04 5.11 32.79
C ASP A 304 4.65 6.52 32.62
N ILE A 305 4.13 7.27 31.68
CA ILE A 305 4.55 8.64 31.36
C ILE A 305 3.45 9.67 31.65
N SER A 306 2.39 9.29 32.35
CA SER A 306 1.25 10.17 32.63
C SER A 306 1.63 11.45 33.39
N GLY A 307 2.70 11.40 34.18
CA GLY A 307 3.24 12.55 34.89
C GLY A 307 4.23 13.43 34.11
N ILE A 308 4.53 13.09 32.85
CA ILE A 308 5.47 13.86 32.02
C ILE A 308 4.72 14.94 31.27
N SER A 309 5.11 16.22 31.48
CA SER A 309 4.53 17.35 30.73
C SER A 309 4.69 17.17 29.21
N GLY A 310 3.63 17.40 28.45
CA GLY A 310 3.58 17.13 27.02
C GLY A 310 3.48 15.65 26.68
N SER A 311 3.06 14.82 27.64
CA SER A 311 2.82 13.40 27.44
C SER A 311 1.68 13.14 26.44
N ALA A 312 1.52 11.88 26.06
CA ALA A 312 0.46 11.48 25.14
C ALA A 312 -0.95 11.79 25.63
N ALA A 313 -1.15 11.94 26.93
CA ALA A 313 -2.46 12.32 27.49
C ALA A 313 -2.97 13.66 26.96
N ASP A 314 -2.06 14.56 26.58
CA ASP A 314 -2.39 15.89 26.06
C ASP A 314 -2.54 15.92 24.53
N ARG A 315 -2.46 14.79 23.86
CA ARG A 315 -2.49 14.69 22.40
C ARG A 315 -3.81 14.14 21.90
N SER A 316 -4.27 14.66 20.77
CA SER A 316 -5.39 14.07 20.04
C SER A 316 -4.94 12.86 19.23
N SER A 317 -5.70 11.77 19.31
CA SER A 317 -5.52 10.63 18.41
C SER A 317 -5.94 10.92 16.97
N LYS A 318 -6.74 11.98 16.77
CA LYS A 318 -7.34 12.32 15.48
C LYS A 318 -6.61 13.46 14.82
N ASN A 319 -6.09 13.19 13.64
CA ASN A 319 -5.39 14.14 12.79
C ASN A 319 -6.03 14.16 11.40
N HIS A 320 -5.93 15.28 10.72
CA HIS A 320 -6.35 15.41 9.34
C HIS A 320 -5.37 16.27 8.57
N SER A 321 -5.22 15.97 7.29
CA SER A 321 -4.51 16.81 6.35
C SER A 321 -5.36 17.01 5.10
N GLN A 322 -5.16 18.14 4.45
CA GLN A 322 -5.76 18.44 3.17
C GLN A 322 -4.71 19.11 2.29
N ILE A 323 -4.58 18.61 1.08
CA ILE A 323 -3.61 19.10 0.11
C ILE A 323 -4.37 19.37 -1.19
N SER A 324 -4.13 20.54 -1.76
CA SER A 324 -4.56 20.90 -3.10
C SER A 324 -3.33 21.26 -3.91
N ALA A 325 -3.23 20.76 -5.12
CA ALA A 325 -2.11 21.00 -6.01
C ALA A 325 -2.62 21.31 -7.42
N LEU A 326 -1.91 22.23 -8.09
CA LEU A 326 -2.06 22.51 -9.52
C LEU A 326 -0.67 22.35 -10.14
N TYR A 327 -0.61 21.77 -11.31
CA TYR A 327 0.64 21.68 -12.06
C TYR A 327 0.40 21.92 -13.55
N ILE A 328 1.43 22.48 -14.21
CA ILE A 328 1.50 22.69 -15.64
C ILE A 328 2.90 22.24 -16.05
N GLU A 329 2.95 21.44 -17.10
CA GLU A 329 4.18 20.94 -17.70
C GLU A 329 4.08 21.09 -19.21
N ASP A 330 5.13 21.58 -19.86
CA ASP A 330 5.22 21.64 -21.31
C ASP A 330 6.39 20.76 -21.77
N ASN A 331 6.09 19.69 -22.49
CA ASN A 331 7.09 18.84 -23.11
C ASN A 331 7.33 19.30 -24.54
N ILE A 332 8.48 19.92 -24.78
CA ILE A 332 8.85 20.53 -26.07
C ILE A 332 9.79 19.59 -26.82
N GLU A 333 9.46 19.28 -28.06
CA GLU A 333 10.30 18.50 -28.98
C GLU A 333 10.86 19.41 -30.08
N PRO A 334 11.98 20.12 -29.83
CA PRO A 334 12.52 21.09 -30.77
C PRO A 334 13.08 20.46 -32.06
N VAL A 335 13.52 19.19 -31.97
CA VAL A 335 13.90 18.33 -33.09
C VAL A 335 13.45 16.90 -32.79
N PRO A 336 13.09 16.09 -33.80
CA PRO A 336 12.63 14.73 -33.57
C PRO A 336 13.59 13.91 -32.68
N GLY A 337 13.06 13.34 -31.63
CA GLY A 337 13.81 12.52 -30.65
C GLY A 337 14.53 13.28 -29.53
N THR A 338 14.35 14.61 -29.43
CA THR A 338 14.90 15.43 -28.35
C THR A 338 13.78 16.09 -27.58
N ASN A 339 13.56 15.70 -26.32
CA ASN A 339 12.55 16.28 -25.46
C ASN A 339 13.17 17.22 -24.43
N ILE A 340 12.56 18.39 -24.25
CA ILE A 340 12.89 19.35 -23.20
C ILE A 340 11.66 19.52 -22.34
N ILE A 341 11.80 19.25 -21.05
CA ILE A 341 10.75 19.43 -20.04
C ILE A 341 11.27 20.47 -19.07
N PRO A 342 10.83 21.73 -19.16
CA PRO A 342 11.29 22.82 -18.30
C PRO A 342 10.77 22.71 -16.86
#